data_a1f43a8956e10cccf59dc6507792a8c6
#
_entry.id   a1f43a8956e10cccf59dc6507792a8c6
#
_cell.length_a   1.000
_cell.length_b   1.000
_cell.length_c   1.000
_cell.angle_alpha   90.00
_cell.angle_beta   90.00
_cell.angle_gamma   90.00
#
_symmetry.space_group_name_H-M   'P 1'
#
loop_
_entity.id
_entity.type
_entity.pdbx_description
1 polymer ?
#
loop_
_entity_poly.entity_id
_entity_poly.type
_entity_poly.pdbx_seq_one_letter_code
_entity_poly.pdbx_strand_id
1 'polypeptide(L)'
;MNQPQLTSTLDEETARAELYGLIAELFYAPARPELLAQLRVAVTEAPAAGGFLEEPWRQLVALTREMDDASIQNEHDTLFGGVGKPEVYAFASHYLSGFLNEKPLAQLREDLAALGLTRDPATMSETEDHVSYVLEVMRFLVAGDDVAVSNLTQQSQFFAKHVQTWVPAFCDAVIATPRARFYAALAEFTRAFVNVETQGFDLLA
;
A
#
# COMPACT_ATOMS: atom_id res chain seq x y z
N MET A 1 -30.09 -4.30 -24.51
CA MET A 1 -30.20 -4.06 -23.08
C MET A 1 -28.94 -4.63 -22.45
N ASN A 2 -27.93 -3.78 -22.24
CA ASN A 2 -26.67 -4.19 -21.60
C ASN A 2 -26.39 -3.19 -20.46
N GLN A 3 -26.71 -3.57 -19.22
CA GLN A 3 -26.36 -2.82 -18.00
C GLN A 3 -25.61 -3.64 -16.93
N PRO A 4 -24.78 -4.64 -17.22
CA PRO A 4 -23.93 -5.25 -16.20
C PRO A 4 -22.50 -4.67 -16.10
N GLN A 5 -22.01 -3.92 -17.11
CA GLN A 5 -20.60 -3.50 -17.12
C GLN A 5 -20.26 -2.34 -16.17
N LEU A 6 -21.16 -1.39 -15.97
CA LEU A 6 -20.88 -0.22 -15.12
C LEU A 6 -20.81 -0.55 -13.61
N THR A 7 -21.64 -1.47 -13.13
CA THR A 7 -21.60 -1.92 -11.73
C THR A 7 -20.35 -2.75 -11.41
N SER A 8 -19.89 -3.58 -12.36
CA SER A 8 -18.69 -4.41 -12.18
C SER A 8 -17.40 -3.56 -12.10
N THR A 9 -17.27 -2.52 -12.92
CA THR A 9 -16.10 -1.62 -12.89
C THR A 9 -16.06 -0.74 -11.65
N LEU A 10 -17.18 -0.23 -11.18
CA LEU A 10 -17.27 0.54 -9.93
C LEU A 10 -16.92 -0.33 -8.70
N ASP A 11 -17.37 -1.58 -8.68
CA ASP A 11 -17.03 -2.54 -7.62
C ASP A 11 -15.52 -2.86 -7.61
N GLU A 12 -14.91 -2.97 -8.79
CA GLU A 12 -13.48 -3.23 -8.93
C GLU A 12 -12.63 -2.04 -8.49
N GLU A 13 -12.96 -0.81 -8.90
CA GLU A 13 -12.26 0.40 -8.47
C GLU A 13 -12.40 0.61 -6.95
N THR A 14 -13.58 0.39 -6.39
CA THR A 14 -13.80 0.44 -4.94
C THR A 14 -12.91 -0.58 -4.22
N ALA A 15 -12.87 -1.82 -4.68
CA ALA A 15 -12.02 -2.86 -4.10
C ALA A 15 -10.52 -2.51 -4.18
N ARG A 16 -10.06 -1.95 -5.32
CA ARG A 16 -8.69 -1.47 -5.48
C ARG A 16 -8.37 -0.35 -4.48
N ALA A 17 -9.25 0.62 -4.35
CA ALA A 17 -9.08 1.73 -3.40
C ALA A 17 -9.03 1.24 -1.95
N GLU A 18 -9.90 0.29 -1.57
CA GLU A 18 -9.90 -0.32 -0.24
C GLU A 18 -8.59 -1.06 0.05
N LEU A 19 -8.02 -1.78 -0.92
CA LEU A 19 -6.73 -2.45 -0.76
C LEU A 19 -5.58 -1.45 -0.59
N TYR A 20 -5.54 -0.38 -1.38
CA TYR A 20 -4.57 0.69 -1.18
C TYR A 20 -4.65 1.29 0.23
N GLY A 21 -5.87 1.61 0.71
CA GLY A 21 -6.09 2.17 2.04
C GLY A 21 -5.71 1.20 3.16
N LEU A 22 -6.06 -0.08 3.03
CA LEU A 22 -5.71 -1.12 4.00
C LEU A 22 -4.18 -1.26 4.14
N ILE A 23 -3.48 -1.38 3.03
CA ILE A 23 -2.02 -1.51 3.03
C ILE A 23 -1.37 -0.25 3.60
N ALA A 24 -1.83 0.93 3.20
CA ALA A 24 -1.35 2.20 3.71
C ALA A 24 -1.51 2.31 5.23
N GLU A 25 -2.68 1.97 5.77
CA GLU A 25 -2.94 2.01 7.21
C GLU A 25 -2.03 1.04 7.99
N LEU A 26 -1.88 -0.20 7.51
CA LEU A 26 -1.09 -1.22 8.18
C LEU A 26 0.42 -0.90 8.21
N PHE A 27 0.96 -0.18 7.22
CA PHE A 27 2.36 0.24 7.25
C PHE A 27 2.58 1.58 7.95
N TYR A 28 1.54 2.39 8.18
CA TYR A 28 1.71 3.73 8.76
C TYR A 28 1.99 3.71 10.26
N ALA A 29 1.25 2.87 11.00
CA ALA A 29 1.31 2.81 12.46
C ALA A 29 0.98 1.39 12.94
N PRO A 30 1.28 1.05 14.21
CA PRO A 30 0.84 -0.21 14.80
C PRO A 30 -0.65 -0.43 14.57
N ALA A 31 -1.01 -1.59 14.01
CA ALA A 31 -2.36 -1.89 13.61
C ALA A 31 -3.36 -1.77 14.77
N ARG A 32 -4.46 -1.06 14.54
CA ARG A 32 -5.51 -0.88 15.55
C ARG A 32 -6.25 -2.20 15.81
N PRO A 33 -6.67 -2.47 17.06
CA PRO A 33 -7.40 -3.71 17.41
C PRO A 33 -8.65 -3.93 16.55
N GLU A 34 -9.38 -2.86 16.20
CA GLU A 34 -10.58 -2.92 15.37
C GLU A 34 -10.26 -3.41 13.95
N LEU A 35 -9.17 -2.95 13.36
CA LEU A 35 -8.71 -3.39 12.05
C LEU A 35 -8.27 -4.86 12.08
N LEU A 36 -7.52 -5.26 13.11
CA LEU A 36 -7.12 -6.66 13.30
C LEU A 36 -8.34 -7.57 13.50
N ALA A 37 -9.36 -7.11 14.23
CA ALA A 37 -10.61 -7.85 14.39
C ALA A 37 -11.36 -8.03 13.05
N GLN A 38 -11.37 -7.01 12.18
CA GLN A 38 -11.95 -7.11 10.83
C GLN A 38 -11.17 -8.11 9.96
N LEU A 39 -9.84 -8.05 9.98
CA LEU A 39 -9.00 -9.01 9.25
C LEU A 39 -9.21 -10.46 9.70
N ARG A 40 -9.40 -10.70 11.01
CA ARG A 40 -9.66 -12.06 11.55
C ARG A 40 -10.93 -12.71 11.02
N VAL A 41 -11.96 -11.90 10.70
CA VAL A 41 -13.24 -12.41 10.15
C VAL A 41 -13.31 -12.28 8.62
N ALA A 42 -12.26 -11.77 7.98
CA ALA A 42 -12.23 -11.59 6.54
C ALA A 42 -12.38 -12.93 5.80
N VAL A 43 -13.07 -12.90 4.66
CA VAL A 43 -13.21 -14.04 3.76
C VAL A 43 -11.87 -14.28 3.04
N THR A 44 -11.45 -15.53 3.00
CA THR A 44 -10.16 -15.94 2.40
C THR A 44 -10.33 -16.73 1.10
N GLU A 45 -11.59 -17.04 0.73
CA GLU A 45 -11.90 -17.73 -0.52
C GLU A 45 -12.36 -16.69 -1.55
N ALA A 46 -11.66 -16.62 -2.68
CA ALA A 46 -12.07 -15.79 -3.79
C ALA A 46 -13.31 -16.42 -4.50
N PRO A 47 -14.22 -15.61 -5.06
CA PRO A 47 -15.36 -16.10 -5.85
C PRO A 47 -14.94 -16.95 -7.06
N ALA A 48 -13.71 -16.74 -7.57
CA ALA A 48 -13.06 -17.53 -8.59
C ALA A 48 -11.70 -18.01 -8.09
N ALA A 49 -11.49 -19.31 -7.99
CA ALA A 49 -10.23 -19.89 -7.55
C ALA A 49 -9.05 -19.49 -8.47
N GLY A 50 -7.89 -19.19 -7.88
CA GLY A 50 -6.64 -18.96 -8.61
C GLY A 50 -6.33 -17.48 -8.91
N GLY A 51 -6.95 -16.54 -8.22
CA GLY A 51 -6.55 -15.14 -8.28
C GLY A 51 -5.14 -14.91 -7.71
N PHE A 52 -4.34 -14.04 -8.35
CA PHE A 52 -2.94 -13.75 -7.95
C PHE A 52 -2.81 -13.24 -6.50
N LEU A 53 -3.87 -12.69 -5.92
CA LEU A 53 -3.90 -12.17 -4.55
C LEU A 53 -4.42 -13.19 -3.52
N GLU A 54 -5.03 -14.31 -3.94
CA GLU A 54 -5.72 -15.24 -3.04
C GLU A 54 -4.78 -15.85 -2.01
N GLU A 55 -3.64 -16.37 -2.45
CA GLU A 55 -2.69 -17.02 -1.53
C GLU A 55 -2.02 -16.03 -0.58
N PRO A 56 -1.46 -14.89 -1.03
CA PRO A 56 -0.90 -13.89 -0.13
C PRO A 56 -1.95 -13.32 0.86
N TRP A 57 -3.18 -13.12 0.42
CA TRP A 57 -4.28 -12.69 1.29
C TRP A 57 -4.60 -13.73 2.37
N ARG A 58 -4.71 -14.99 1.99
CA ARG A 58 -4.98 -16.10 2.91
C ARG A 58 -3.90 -16.21 3.98
N GLN A 59 -2.63 -16.05 3.61
CA GLN A 59 -1.51 -16.08 4.54
C GLN A 59 -1.55 -14.89 5.51
N LEU A 60 -1.81 -13.69 5.03
CA LEU A 60 -1.95 -12.50 5.88
C LEU A 60 -3.08 -12.68 6.91
N VAL A 61 -4.25 -13.12 6.47
CA VAL A 61 -5.40 -13.39 7.36
C VAL A 61 -5.11 -14.53 8.34
N ALA A 62 -4.44 -15.59 7.90
CA ALA A 62 -4.06 -16.70 8.77
C ALA A 62 -3.13 -16.23 9.92
N LEU A 63 -2.12 -15.44 9.62
CA LEU A 63 -1.22 -14.87 10.64
C LEU A 63 -1.94 -13.89 11.57
N THR A 64 -2.90 -13.11 11.05
CA THR A 64 -3.73 -12.23 11.90
C THR A 64 -4.58 -13.05 12.89
N ARG A 65 -4.99 -14.26 12.52
CA ARG A 65 -5.73 -15.19 13.40
C ARG A 65 -4.83 -15.89 14.42
N GLU A 66 -3.57 -16.16 14.05
CA GLU A 66 -2.59 -16.86 14.89
C GLU A 66 -1.95 -15.93 15.93
N MET A 67 -1.65 -14.68 15.55
CA MET A 67 -0.93 -13.73 16.41
C MET A 67 -1.90 -12.87 17.23
N ASP A 68 -1.50 -12.53 18.45
CA ASP A 68 -2.21 -11.53 19.25
C ASP A 68 -1.88 -10.09 18.80
N ASP A 69 -2.75 -9.14 19.17
CA ASP A 69 -2.62 -7.73 18.77
C ASP A 69 -1.30 -7.11 19.24
N ALA A 70 -0.89 -7.41 20.46
CA ALA A 70 0.34 -6.85 21.04
C ALA A 70 1.59 -7.34 20.29
N SER A 71 1.60 -8.60 19.87
CA SER A 71 2.69 -9.17 19.08
C SER A 71 2.80 -8.50 17.71
N ILE A 72 1.67 -8.25 17.02
CA ILE A 72 1.65 -7.55 15.72
C ILE A 72 2.09 -6.09 15.88
N GLN A 73 1.61 -5.39 16.92
CA GLN A 73 1.99 -4.01 17.19
C GLN A 73 3.48 -3.88 17.56
N ASN A 74 4.01 -4.78 18.38
CA ASN A 74 5.43 -4.81 18.71
C ASN A 74 6.32 -5.12 17.49
N GLU A 75 5.83 -5.94 16.56
CA GLU A 75 6.54 -6.21 15.32
C GLU A 75 6.67 -4.93 14.48
N HIS A 76 5.58 -4.13 14.35
CA HIS A 76 5.62 -2.83 13.69
C HIS A 76 6.68 -1.91 14.29
N ASP A 77 6.64 -1.73 15.62
CA ASP A 77 7.57 -0.85 16.33
C ASP A 77 9.03 -1.32 16.18
N THR A 78 9.24 -2.63 16.12
CA THR A 78 10.58 -3.21 15.91
C THR A 78 11.10 -2.95 14.52
N LEU A 79 10.26 -3.09 13.50
CA LEU A 79 10.67 -2.98 12.09
C LEU A 79 10.83 -1.53 11.64
N PHE A 80 9.85 -0.69 11.94
CA PHE A 80 9.71 0.66 11.37
C PHE A 80 9.90 1.79 12.37
N GLY A 81 9.73 1.52 13.66
CA GLY A 81 9.79 2.50 14.74
C GLY A 81 11.07 2.41 15.56
N GLY A 82 10.94 2.82 16.82
CA GLY A 82 11.99 2.71 17.84
C GLY A 82 12.88 3.93 17.97
N VAL A 83 13.69 3.93 19.04
CA VAL A 83 14.69 4.97 19.30
C VAL A 83 15.96 4.62 18.52
N GLY A 84 16.21 5.34 17.43
CA GLY A 84 17.40 5.16 16.61
C GLY A 84 17.09 4.76 15.17
N LYS A 85 17.90 3.85 14.63
CA LYS A 85 17.77 3.41 13.25
C LYS A 85 16.73 2.27 13.17
N PRO A 86 15.66 2.38 12.34
CA PRO A 86 14.71 1.29 12.11
C PRO A 86 15.40 0.09 11.43
N GLU A 87 14.84 -1.10 11.55
CA GLU A 87 15.34 -2.27 10.82
C GLU A 87 15.06 -2.16 9.33
N VAL A 88 13.90 -1.60 8.96
CA VAL A 88 13.50 -1.35 7.57
C VAL A 88 13.05 0.09 7.41
N TYR A 89 13.59 0.79 6.44
CA TYR A 89 13.13 2.13 6.07
C TYR A 89 11.92 2.05 5.14
N ALA A 90 10.88 2.81 5.44
CA ALA A 90 9.63 2.84 4.66
C ALA A 90 9.53 4.04 3.69
N PHE A 91 10.67 4.56 3.18
CA PHE A 91 10.74 5.79 2.41
C PHE A 91 11.38 5.59 1.04
N ALA A 92 10.75 6.14 -0.02
CA ALA A 92 11.25 6.06 -1.39
C ALA A 92 12.68 6.60 -1.55
N SER A 93 13.02 7.71 -0.88
CA SER A 93 14.36 8.30 -0.91
C SER A 93 15.44 7.30 -0.51
N HIS A 94 15.16 6.43 0.49
CA HIS A 94 16.11 5.39 0.90
C HIS A 94 16.42 4.40 -0.23
N TYR A 95 15.39 3.90 -0.93
CA TYR A 95 15.56 2.89 -1.97
C TYR A 95 16.08 3.44 -3.29
N LEU A 96 15.71 4.68 -3.63
CA LEU A 96 16.06 5.30 -4.90
C LEU A 96 17.38 6.09 -4.89
N SER A 97 17.81 6.59 -3.71
CA SER A 97 19.03 7.40 -3.58
C SER A 97 19.97 6.96 -2.45
N GLY A 98 19.57 6.00 -1.61
CA GLY A 98 20.37 5.48 -0.50
C GLY A 98 20.31 6.32 0.78
N PHE A 99 19.68 7.49 0.76
CA PHE A 99 19.55 8.41 1.91
C PHE A 99 18.12 8.91 2.04
N LEU A 100 17.75 9.37 3.23
CA LEU A 100 16.44 9.98 3.48
C LEU A 100 16.41 11.46 3.01
N ASN A 101 15.20 11.97 2.71
CA ASN A 101 14.95 13.38 2.35
C ASN A 101 15.72 13.88 1.11
N GLU A 102 15.93 13.01 0.14
CA GLU A 102 16.68 13.29 -1.07
C GLU A 102 15.78 13.66 -2.28
N LYS A 103 16.38 13.72 -3.47
CA LYS A 103 15.70 14.09 -4.71
C LYS A 103 14.36 13.40 -4.97
N PRO A 104 14.17 12.10 -4.67
CA PRO A 104 12.86 11.46 -4.86
C PRO A 104 11.73 12.15 -4.11
N LEU A 105 11.98 12.62 -2.88
CA LEU A 105 10.99 13.37 -2.10
C LEU A 105 10.66 14.73 -2.75
N ALA A 106 11.68 15.46 -3.21
CA ALA A 106 11.46 16.74 -3.90
C ALA A 106 10.60 16.56 -5.17
N GLN A 107 10.90 15.53 -5.95
CA GLN A 107 10.17 15.21 -7.18
C GLN A 107 8.72 14.78 -6.90
N LEU A 108 8.50 13.98 -5.84
CA LEU A 108 7.17 13.61 -5.40
C LEU A 108 6.34 14.86 -4.99
N ARG A 109 6.95 15.81 -4.27
CA ARG A 109 6.27 17.07 -3.88
C ARG A 109 5.87 17.92 -5.08
N GLU A 110 6.70 17.98 -6.13
CA GLU A 110 6.36 18.66 -7.38
C GLU A 110 5.14 18.00 -8.06
N ASP A 111 5.13 16.67 -8.14
CA ASP A 111 4.03 15.93 -8.74
C ASP A 111 2.73 16.03 -7.91
N LEU A 112 2.82 15.98 -6.59
CA LEU A 112 1.68 16.21 -5.70
C LEU A 112 1.09 17.62 -5.88
N ALA A 113 1.95 18.66 -5.95
CA ALA A 113 1.52 20.01 -6.20
C ALA A 113 0.81 20.16 -7.56
N ALA A 114 1.28 19.46 -8.61
CA ALA A 114 0.62 19.42 -9.91
C ALA A 114 -0.78 18.76 -9.86
N LEU A 115 -0.99 17.81 -8.94
CA LEU A 115 -2.29 17.18 -8.66
C LEU A 115 -3.16 18.03 -7.71
N GLY A 116 -2.67 19.16 -7.20
CA GLY A 116 -3.36 19.97 -6.19
C GLY A 116 -3.37 19.35 -4.80
N LEU A 117 -2.50 18.36 -4.54
CA LEU A 117 -2.41 17.65 -3.28
C LEU A 117 -1.32 18.22 -2.38
N THR A 118 -1.59 18.28 -1.09
CA THR A 118 -0.64 18.74 -0.08
C THR A 118 -0.77 17.86 1.16
N ARG A 119 0.38 17.50 1.76
CA ARG A 119 0.38 16.78 3.03
C ARG A 119 -0.13 17.69 4.14
N ASP A 120 -1.05 17.17 4.95
CA ASP A 120 -1.42 17.81 6.22
C ASP A 120 -0.53 17.27 7.35
N PRO A 121 0.41 18.07 7.87
CA PRO A 121 1.30 17.63 8.94
C PRO A 121 0.59 17.39 10.29
N ALA A 122 -0.68 17.81 10.44
CA ALA A 122 -1.46 17.52 11.63
C ALA A 122 -2.01 16.08 11.64
N THR A 123 -2.20 15.49 10.47
CA THR A 123 -2.73 14.12 10.32
C THR A 123 -1.65 13.10 9.98
N MET A 124 -0.53 13.53 9.40
CA MET A 124 0.57 12.66 9.02
C MET A 124 1.92 13.27 9.39
N SER A 125 2.66 12.61 10.28
CA SER A 125 3.97 13.06 10.76
C SER A 125 5.10 12.76 9.76
N GLU A 126 4.98 11.66 9.00
CA GLU A 126 5.99 11.20 8.06
C GLU A 126 6.08 12.08 6.81
N THR A 127 7.21 12.03 6.11
CA THR A 127 7.36 12.73 4.82
C THR A 127 6.56 12.05 3.72
N GLU A 128 6.27 12.80 2.65
CA GLU A 128 5.38 12.39 1.57
C GLU A 128 5.88 11.12 0.83
N ASP A 129 7.17 10.80 0.91
CA ASP A 129 7.78 9.62 0.30
C ASP A 129 7.71 8.36 1.18
N HIS A 130 6.96 8.40 2.30
CA HIS A 130 6.62 7.22 3.08
C HIS A 130 5.68 6.31 2.29
N VAL A 131 5.85 4.97 2.41
CA VAL A 131 5.06 3.98 1.66
C VAL A 131 3.56 4.19 1.84
N SER A 132 3.12 4.46 3.06
CA SER A 132 1.71 4.71 3.36
C SER A 132 1.15 5.94 2.65
N TYR A 133 1.96 7.00 2.52
CA TYR A 133 1.52 8.23 1.86
C TYR A 133 1.31 8.00 0.36
N VAL A 134 2.26 7.37 -0.34
CA VAL A 134 2.14 7.13 -1.78
C VAL A 134 0.99 6.17 -2.11
N LEU A 135 0.73 5.19 -1.24
CA LEU A 135 -0.42 4.29 -1.40
C LEU A 135 -1.75 5.00 -1.11
N GLU A 136 -1.79 5.92 -0.13
CA GLU A 136 -2.97 6.74 0.14
C GLU A 136 -3.27 7.71 -1.01
N VAL A 137 -2.23 8.25 -1.67
CA VAL A 137 -2.41 9.04 -2.91
C VAL A 137 -3.00 8.16 -4.01
N MET A 138 -2.53 6.92 -4.18
CA MET A 138 -3.14 5.99 -5.13
C MET A 138 -4.61 5.72 -4.79
N ARG A 139 -4.94 5.50 -3.50
CA ARG A 139 -6.34 5.35 -3.05
C ARG A 139 -7.18 6.54 -3.46
N PHE A 140 -6.68 7.76 -3.24
CA PHE A 140 -7.35 9.00 -3.64
C PHE A 140 -7.54 9.08 -5.16
N LEU A 141 -6.52 8.76 -5.96
CA LEU A 141 -6.60 8.79 -7.42
C LEU A 141 -7.57 7.75 -7.99
N VAL A 142 -7.77 6.62 -7.30
CA VAL A 142 -8.72 5.58 -7.70
C VAL A 142 -10.15 5.93 -7.28
N ALA A 143 -10.36 6.41 -6.06
CA ALA A 143 -11.69 6.60 -5.47
C ALA A 143 -12.21 8.06 -5.56
N GLY A 144 -11.42 9.01 -6.05
CA GLY A 144 -11.80 10.42 -6.06
C GLY A 144 -12.86 10.74 -7.11
N ASP A 145 -13.76 11.66 -6.78
CA ASP A 145 -14.87 12.08 -7.65
C ASP A 145 -14.48 13.09 -8.73
N ASP A 146 -13.32 13.76 -8.58
CA ASP A 146 -12.84 14.74 -9.56
C ASP A 146 -12.10 14.05 -10.70
N VAL A 147 -12.78 13.83 -11.81
CA VAL A 147 -12.21 13.19 -13.01
C VAL A 147 -11.04 13.92 -13.65
N ALA A 148 -10.82 15.20 -13.31
CA ALA A 148 -9.65 15.94 -13.78
C ALA A 148 -8.37 15.45 -13.08
N VAL A 149 -8.49 14.94 -11.86
CA VAL A 149 -7.39 14.42 -11.04
C VAL A 149 -7.48 12.89 -10.93
N SER A 150 -8.65 12.35 -10.61
CA SER A 150 -8.90 10.94 -10.39
C SER A 150 -9.29 10.25 -11.71
N ASN A 151 -8.28 9.93 -12.53
CA ASN A 151 -8.46 9.26 -13.81
C ASN A 151 -7.30 8.29 -14.09
N LEU A 152 -7.52 7.33 -15.00
CA LEU A 152 -6.55 6.27 -15.31
C LEU A 152 -5.18 6.80 -15.75
N THR A 153 -5.13 7.92 -16.45
CA THR A 153 -3.84 8.52 -16.89
C THR A 153 -3.03 8.98 -15.68
N GLN A 154 -3.65 9.69 -14.75
CA GLN A 154 -2.99 10.15 -13.52
C GLN A 154 -2.62 8.98 -12.63
N GLN A 155 -3.51 7.98 -12.48
CA GLN A 155 -3.21 6.76 -11.74
C GLN A 155 -1.97 6.06 -12.30
N SER A 156 -1.93 5.80 -13.61
CA SER A 156 -0.81 5.11 -14.27
C SER A 156 0.50 5.89 -14.14
N GLN A 157 0.49 7.21 -14.36
CA GLN A 157 1.68 8.05 -14.24
C GLN A 157 2.22 8.09 -12.82
N PHE A 158 1.34 8.30 -11.83
CA PHE A 158 1.74 8.35 -10.42
C PHE A 158 2.25 6.98 -9.96
N PHE A 159 1.53 5.90 -10.28
CA PHE A 159 1.93 4.53 -9.95
C PHE A 159 3.30 4.17 -10.52
N ALA A 160 3.50 4.37 -11.82
CA ALA A 160 4.76 4.04 -12.50
C ALA A 160 5.95 4.80 -11.90
N LYS A 161 5.76 6.05 -11.49
CA LYS A 161 6.82 6.91 -10.98
C LYS A 161 7.10 6.75 -9.49
N HIS A 162 6.06 6.62 -8.67
CA HIS A 162 6.15 6.74 -7.22
C HIS A 162 5.80 5.46 -6.43
N VAL A 163 5.30 4.41 -7.08
CA VAL A 163 5.01 3.12 -6.44
C VAL A 163 5.88 2.02 -7.03
N GLN A 164 5.76 1.76 -8.32
CA GLN A 164 6.39 0.64 -9.01
C GLN A 164 7.92 0.65 -8.89
N THR A 165 8.54 1.83 -8.85
CA THR A 165 10.01 2.00 -8.86
C THR A 165 10.71 1.52 -7.59
N TRP A 166 10.03 1.43 -6.44
CA TRP A 166 10.68 1.15 -5.17
C TRP A 166 9.88 0.30 -4.17
N VAL A 167 8.54 0.32 -4.22
CA VAL A 167 7.72 -0.46 -3.27
C VAL A 167 8.03 -1.96 -3.31
N PRO A 168 8.30 -2.59 -4.48
CA PRO A 168 8.76 -3.99 -4.50
C PRO A 168 10.06 -4.21 -3.71
N ALA A 169 11.04 -3.32 -3.82
CA ALA A 169 12.29 -3.42 -3.07
C ALA A 169 12.08 -3.20 -1.56
N PHE A 170 11.16 -2.32 -1.16
CA PHE A 170 10.74 -2.19 0.22
C PHE A 170 10.12 -3.49 0.74
N CYS A 171 9.19 -4.10 -0.02
CA CYS A 171 8.60 -5.38 0.34
C CYS A 171 9.67 -6.47 0.52
N ASP A 172 10.63 -6.56 -0.39
CA ASP A 172 11.73 -7.52 -0.30
C ASP A 172 12.59 -7.31 0.96
N ALA A 173 12.83 -6.05 1.36
CA ALA A 173 13.55 -5.73 2.60
C ALA A 173 12.78 -6.18 3.85
N VAL A 174 11.45 -5.98 3.88
CA VAL A 174 10.60 -6.46 4.98
C VAL A 174 10.62 -7.98 5.06
N ILE A 175 10.40 -8.67 3.93
CA ILE A 175 10.36 -10.14 3.84
C ILE A 175 11.70 -10.75 4.28
N ALA A 176 12.82 -10.12 3.94
CA ALA A 176 14.16 -10.59 4.31
C ALA A 176 14.49 -10.37 5.79
N THR A 177 13.69 -9.62 6.54
CA THR A 177 13.97 -9.31 7.93
C THR A 177 13.51 -10.47 8.84
N PRO A 178 14.41 -11.11 9.63
CA PRO A 178 14.08 -12.33 10.39
C PRO A 178 13.01 -12.15 11.47
N ARG A 179 12.75 -10.92 11.89
CA ARG A 179 11.73 -10.58 12.91
C ARG A 179 10.36 -10.31 12.32
N ALA A 180 10.26 -10.18 11.01
CA ALA A 180 9.00 -9.97 10.32
C ALA A 180 8.26 -11.31 10.17
N ARG A 181 7.03 -11.37 10.68
CA ARG A 181 6.07 -12.46 10.47
C ARG A 181 4.79 -11.94 9.85
N PHE A 182 4.04 -11.13 10.59
CA PHE A 182 2.83 -10.48 10.09
C PHE A 182 3.19 -9.50 8.97
N TYR A 183 4.18 -8.64 9.19
CA TYR A 183 4.61 -7.67 8.19
C TYR A 183 5.32 -8.31 7.00
N ALA A 184 5.95 -9.48 7.13
CA ALA A 184 6.43 -10.23 5.98
C ALA A 184 5.27 -10.69 5.09
N ALA A 185 4.19 -11.23 5.66
CA ALA A 185 3.01 -11.62 4.88
C ALA A 185 2.27 -10.40 4.30
N LEU A 186 2.21 -9.28 5.03
CA LEU A 186 1.70 -8.02 4.49
C LEU A 186 2.54 -7.53 3.30
N ALA A 187 3.87 -7.62 3.39
CA ALA A 187 4.77 -7.25 2.30
C ALA A 187 4.63 -8.18 1.09
N GLU A 188 4.45 -9.49 1.29
CA GLU A 188 4.16 -10.44 0.22
C GLU A 188 2.83 -10.10 -0.47
N PHE A 189 1.79 -9.81 0.29
CA PHE A 189 0.50 -9.37 -0.24
C PHE A 189 0.63 -8.05 -1.02
N THR A 190 1.34 -7.07 -0.46
CA THR A 190 1.58 -5.77 -1.10
C THR A 190 2.35 -5.93 -2.41
N ARG A 191 3.41 -6.74 -2.43
CA ARG A 191 4.19 -7.03 -3.63
C ARG A 191 3.35 -7.70 -4.73
N ALA A 192 2.49 -8.65 -4.34
CA ALA A 192 1.56 -9.30 -5.27
C ALA A 192 0.54 -8.29 -5.82
N PHE A 193 0.00 -7.41 -4.98
CA PHE A 193 -0.92 -6.36 -5.38
C PHE A 193 -0.27 -5.36 -6.35
N VAL A 194 0.94 -4.87 -6.04
CA VAL A 194 1.70 -3.97 -6.93
C VAL A 194 2.00 -4.64 -8.28
N ASN A 195 2.26 -5.95 -8.31
CA ASN A 195 2.45 -6.69 -9.56
C ASN A 195 1.16 -6.79 -10.39
N VAL A 196 -0.01 -6.98 -9.76
CA VAL A 196 -1.31 -6.98 -10.44
C VAL A 196 -1.60 -5.60 -11.02
N GLU A 197 -1.40 -4.54 -10.26
CA GLU A 197 -1.55 -3.15 -10.72
C GLU A 197 -0.62 -2.84 -11.90
N THR A 198 0.65 -3.27 -11.82
CA THR A 198 1.62 -3.13 -12.93
C THR A 198 1.07 -3.75 -14.21
N GLN A 199 0.61 -5.00 -14.15
CA GLN A 199 0.05 -5.69 -15.32
C GLN A 199 -1.21 -5.00 -15.82
N GLY A 200 -2.07 -4.52 -14.92
CA GLY A 200 -3.27 -3.76 -15.27
C GLY A 200 -2.95 -2.48 -16.04
N PHE A 201 -1.98 -1.69 -15.58
CA PHE A 201 -1.57 -0.46 -16.26
C PHE A 201 -0.81 -0.73 -17.57
N ASP A 202 -0.02 -1.80 -17.66
CA ASP A 202 0.68 -2.18 -18.90
C ASP A 202 -0.30 -2.60 -20.01
N LEU A 203 -1.46 -3.16 -19.67
CA LEU A 203 -2.50 -3.51 -20.64
C LEU A 203 -3.27 -2.29 -21.19
N LEU A 204 -3.17 -1.13 -20.51
CA LEU A 204 -3.84 0.12 -20.90
C LEU A 204 -2.91 1.06 -21.69
N ALA A 205 -1.60 0.77 -21.76
CA ALA A 205 -0.59 1.56 -22.44
C ALA A 205 -0.51 1.18 -23.94
#